data_c0025612d96d628b6fbd3f38c2335dbe
#
_entry.id   c0025612d96d628b6fbd3f38c2335dbe
#
_cell.length_a   1.000
_cell.length_b   1.000
_cell.length_c   1.000
_cell.angle_alpha   90.00
_cell.angle_beta   90.00
_cell.angle_gamma   90.00
#
_symmetry.space_group_name_H-M   'P 1'
#
loop_
_entity.id
_entity.type
_entity.pdbx_description
1 polymer ?
#
loop_
_entity_poly.entity_id
_entity_poly.type
_entity_poly.pdbx_seq_one_letter_code
_entity_poly.pdbx_strand_id
1 'polypeptide(L)'
;GFGYYDGADIGPGLMARTLNHNFGAQPDNYIAVNMQTFIKIVNAVDGISVDLPITIDGRAADQAGRSDLIFYAGSHNLNGKQALQLARLRPYGVFDRAKAQNEVLCGLYNKLTAPSVVGDIPGIISSFEDNVQTDLSPAQLSQLSCLGTQLKGSDIRLLNWDEGIFNGTRVDDPIIGYTFIWDVDFNLMRNYV
;
A
#
# COMPACT_ATOMS: atom_id res chain seq x y z
N GLY A 1 3.73 -11.80 -8.50
CA GLY A 1 4.97 -12.09 -8.02
C GLY A 1 6.17 -11.62 -8.80
N PHE A 2 6.37 -10.31 -8.98
CA PHE A 2 7.62 -9.81 -9.55
C PHE A 2 8.74 -9.99 -8.53
N GLY A 3 9.80 -10.73 -8.88
CA GLY A 3 11.00 -10.84 -8.09
C GLY A 3 11.18 -12.08 -7.24
N TYR A 4 10.40 -13.13 -7.47
CA TYR A 4 10.54 -14.39 -6.71
C TYR A 4 11.66 -15.30 -7.22
N TYR A 5 12.28 -14.98 -8.35
CA TYR A 5 13.08 -15.98 -9.08
C TYR A 5 14.59 -15.92 -8.86
N ASP A 6 15.18 -14.84 -8.29
CA ASP A 6 16.65 -14.76 -8.17
C ASP A 6 17.18 -13.90 -7.01
N GLY A 7 16.75 -14.15 -5.77
CA GLY A 7 17.34 -13.53 -4.59
C GLY A 7 16.75 -12.16 -4.21
N ALA A 8 17.05 -11.72 -2.99
CA ALA A 8 16.45 -10.53 -2.36
C ALA A 8 16.72 -9.22 -3.11
N ASP A 9 17.82 -9.11 -3.82
CA ASP A 9 18.23 -7.87 -4.50
C ASP A 9 17.57 -7.66 -5.86
N ILE A 10 16.98 -8.70 -6.46
CA ILE A 10 16.40 -8.61 -7.80
C ILE A 10 14.96 -8.12 -7.76
N GLY A 11 14.19 -8.50 -6.74
CA GLY A 11 12.79 -8.10 -6.60
C GLY A 11 12.57 -6.59 -6.53
N PRO A 12 13.19 -5.88 -5.58
CA PRO A 12 13.10 -4.43 -5.49
C PRO A 12 13.70 -3.72 -6.70
N GLY A 13 14.84 -4.17 -7.21
CA GLY A 13 15.48 -3.61 -8.38
C GLY A 13 14.65 -3.77 -9.66
N LEU A 14 14.00 -4.92 -9.85
CA LEU A 14 13.09 -5.13 -10.98
C LEU A 14 11.85 -4.23 -10.84
N MET A 15 11.31 -4.08 -9.64
CA MET A 15 10.18 -3.18 -9.39
C MET A 15 10.56 -1.73 -9.72
N ALA A 16 11.71 -1.25 -9.24
CA ALA A 16 12.21 0.10 -9.53
C ALA A 16 12.38 0.34 -11.04
N ARG A 17 12.96 -0.62 -11.77
CA ARG A 17 13.07 -0.54 -13.23
C ARG A 17 11.70 -0.51 -13.92
N THR A 18 10.75 -1.31 -13.44
CA THR A 18 9.39 -1.35 -13.98
C THR A 18 8.68 -0.01 -13.76
N LEU A 19 8.81 0.58 -12.56
CA LEU A 19 8.26 1.88 -12.26
C LEU A 19 8.89 2.99 -13.11
N ASN A 20 10.20 2.97 -13.24
CA ASN A 20 10.90 3.93 -14.08
C ASN A 20 10.52 3.78 -15.56
N HIS A 21 10.51 2.56 -16.08
CA HIS A 21 10.16 2.31 -17.49
C HIS A 21 8.74 2.75 -17.82
N ASN A 22 7.77 2.40 -16.99
CA ASN A 22 6.36 2.67 -17.27
C ASN A 22 5.94 4.09 -16.88
N PHE A 23 6.42 4.59 -15.75
CA PHE A 23 5.91 5.83 -15.14
C PHE A 23 6.94 6.95 -15.04
N GLY A 24 8.22 6.69 -15.35
CA GLY A 24 9.30 7.65 -15.12
C GLY A 24 9.68 7.83 -13.65
N ALA A 25 9.06 7.07 -12.74
CA ALA A 25 9.32 7.13 -11.32
C ALA A 25 10.47 6.18 -10.94
N GLN A 26 11.54 6.72 -10.36
CA GLN A 26 12.68 5.93 -9.91
C GLN A 26 12.80 6.02 -8.39
N PRO A 27 12.38 4.98 -7.66
CA PRO A 27 12.59 4.92 -6.22
C PRO A 27 14.08 4.80 -5.89
N ASP A 28 14.55 5.55 -4.90
CA ASP A 28 15.93 5.48 -4.41
C ASP A 28 16.11 4.36 -3.37
N ASN A 29 15.05 4.11 -2.60
CA ASN A 29 15.06 3.12 -1.52
C ASN A 29 13.77 2.31 -1.49
N TYR A 30 13.79 1.21 -0.75
CA TYR A 30 12.60 0.38 -0.57
C TYR A 30 12.43 -0.08 0.88
N ILE A 31 11.18 -0.35 1.24
CA ILE A 31 10.80 -1.08 2.43
C ILE A 31 9.78 -2.15 2.01
N ALA A 32 10.10 -3.41 2.20
CA ALA A 32 9.20 -4.52 1.91
C ALA A 32 8.82 -5.25 3.20
N VAL A 33 7.53 -5.45 3.40
CA VAL A 33 6.97 -6.15 4.55
C VAL A 33 6.01 -7.25 4.08
N ASN A 34 5.98 -8.36 4.79
CA ASN A 34 4.96 -9.36 4.57
C ASN A 34 3.66 -9.01 5.33
N MET A 35 2.56 -9.69 5.02
CA MET A 35 1.25 -9.41 5.60
C MET A 35 1.22 -9.56 7.13
N GLN A 36 1.94 -10.53 7.68
CA GLN A 36 1.98 -10.75 9.13
C GLN A 36 2.78 -9.63 9.83
N THR A 37 3.86 -9.20 9.22
CA THR A 37 4.65 -8.07 9.70
C THR A 37 3.84 -6.78 9.66
N PHE A 38 3.08 -6.52 8.58
CA PHE A 38 2.16 -5.40 8.52
C PHE A 38 1.17 -5.39 9.70
N ILE A 39 0.52 -6.54 9.99
CA ILE A 39 -0.39 -6.67 11.14
C ILE A 39 0.32 -6.31 12.45
N LYS A 40 1.53 -6.82 12.64
CA LYS A 40 2.30 -6.58 13.86
C LYS A 40 2.69 -5.11 14.00
N ILE A 41 3.13 -4.46 12.91
CA ILE A 41 3.49 -3.03 12.90
C ILE A 41 2.28 -2.18 13.28
N VAL A 42 1.13 -2.40 12.65
CA VAL A 42 -0.10 -1.66 12.99
C VAL A 42 -0.50 -1.88 14.45
N ASN A 43 -0.38 -3.09 14.97
CA ASN A 43 -0.68 -3.37 16.37
C ASN A 43 0.35 -2.74 17.34
N ALA A 44 1.63 -2.67 16.95
CA ALA A 44 2.68 -2.07 17.76
C ALA A 44 2.49 -0.57 17.99
N VAL A 45 1.81 0.10 17.03
CA VAL A 45 1.44 1.53 17.16
C VAL A 45 0.02 1.71 17.70
N ASP A 46 -0.57 0.68 18.29
CA ASP A 46 -1.93 0.69 18.86
C ASP A 46 -3.03 0.99 17.84
N GLY A 47 -2.87 0.42 16.63
CA GLY A 47 -3.82 0.56 15.54
C GLY A 47 -3.72 1.86 14.77
N ILE A 48 -4.60 1.99 13.76
CA ILE A 48 -4.68 3.17 12.89
C ILE A 48 -6.12 3.67 12.79
N SER A 49 -6.28 4.98 12.62
CA SER A 49 -7.57 5.59 12.32
C SER A 49 -7.69 5.83 10.82
N VAL A 50 -8.82 5.43 10.25
CA VAL A 50 -9.20 5.66 8.85
C VAL A 50 -10.57 6.28 8.79
N ASP A 51 -10.83 7.11 7.77
CA ASP A 51 -12.13 7.70 7.51
C ASP A 51 -12.62 7.29 6.13
N LEU A 52 -13.69 6.50 6.08
CA LEU A 52 -14.21 5.95 4.84
C LEU A 52 -15.35 6.81 4.31
N PRO A 53 -15.23 7.37 3.10
CA PRO A 53 -16.29 8.20 2.53
C PRO A 53 -17.54 7.40 2.16
N ILE A 54 -17.41 6.11 1.94
CA ILE A 54 -18.49 5.19 1.59
C ILE A 54 -18.37 3.87 2.35
N THR A 55 -19.48 3.16 2.48
CA THR A 55 -19.47 1.79 3.01
C THR A 55 -18.80 0.84 2.02
N ILE A 56 -17.85 0.04 2.50
CA ILE A 56 -17.16 -1.00 1.74
C ILE A 56 -17.69 -2.35 2.20
N ASP A 57 -18.44 -3.03 1.35
CA ASP A 57 -18.92 -4.40 1.58
C ASP A 57 -18.10 -5.38 0.74
N GLY A 58 -17.15 -6.07 1.39
CA GLY A 58 -16.25 -7.01 0.75
C GLY A 58 -16.75 -8.45 0.74
N ARG A 59 -18.01 -8.68 1.08
CA ARG A 59 -18.57 -10.03 1.11
C ARG A 59 -18.82 -10.55 -0.30
N ALA A 60 -18.42 -11.78 -0.57
CA ALA A 60 -18.93 -12.52 -1.71
C ALA A 60 -20.38 -12.99 -1.46
N ALA A 61 -21.09 -13.40 -2.51
CA ALA A 61 -22.52 -13.79 -2.42
C ALA A 61 -22.77 -14.94 -1.42
N ASP A 62 -21.78 -15.82 -1.24
CA ASP A 62 -21.83 -16.94 -0.29
C ASP A 62 -21.39 -16.57 1.14
N GLN A 63 -21.00 -15.32 1.37
CA GLN A 63 -20.45 -14.81 2.62
C GLN A 63 -21.40 -13.85 3.36
N ALA A 64 -22.69 -13.94 3.13
CA ALA A 64 -23.68 -13.00 3.69
C ALA A 64 -23.60 -12.84 5.22
N GLY A 65 -23.17 -13.88 5.96
CA GLY A 65 -22.99 -13.85 7.40
C GLY A 65 -21.69 -13.20 7.90
N ARG A 66 -20.77 -12.83 7.02
CA ARG A 66 -19.45 -12.26 7.38
C ARG A 66 -19.53 -10.76 7.56
N SER A 67 -20.14 -10.31 8.64
CA SER A 67 -20.22 -8.87 8.99
C SER A 67 -18.85 -8.22 9.21
N ASP A 68 -17.83 -9.02 9.53
CA ASP A 68 -16.43 -8.58 9.65
C ASP A 68 -15.80 -8.11 8.33
N LEU A 69 -16.45 -8.41 7.18
CA LEU A 69 -16.05 -7.93 5.85
C LEU A 69 -16.76 -6.62 5.44
N ILE A 70 -17.58 -6.04 6.32
CA ILE A 70 -18.26 -4.78 6.06
C ILE A 70 -17.59 -3.68 6.88
N PHE A 71 -17.14 -2.65 6.19
CA PHE A 71 -16.66 -1.40 6.79
C PHE A 71 -17.60 -0.28 6.40
N TYR A 72 -18.39 0.20 7.35
CA TYR A 72 -19.35 1.27 7.12
C TYR A 72 -18.67 2.60 6.82
N ALA A 73 -19.36 3.52 6.14
CA ALA A 73 -18.89 4.88 5.98
C ALA A 73 -18.65 5.54 7.35
N GLY A 74 -17.63 6.40 7.44
CA GLY A 74 -17.24 7.11 8.66
C GLY A 74 -15.90 6.66 9.23
N SER A 75 -15.60 7.13 10.44
CA SER A 75 -14.32 6.92 11.09
C SER A 75 -14.23 5.57 11.78
N HIS A 76 -13.11 4.89 11.59
CA HIS A 76 -12.80 3.59 12.20
C HIS A 76 -11.43 3.60 12.86
N ASN A 77 -11.34 2.94 14.02
CA ASN A 77 -10.06 2.57 14.61
C ASN A 77 -9.81 1.08 14.31
N LEU A 78 -8.81 0.81 13.51
CA LEU A 78 -8.52 -0.53 12.99
C LEU A 78 -7.27 -1.11 13.63
N ASN A 79 -7.38 -2.34 14.14
CA ASN A 79 -6.20 -3.13 14.46
C ASN A 79 -5.54 -3.69 13.18
N GLY A 80 -4.37 -4.32 13.32
CA GLY A 80 -3.60 -4.79 12.14
C GLY A 80 -4.35 -5.78 11.26
N LYS A 81 -5.17 -6.66 11.85
CA LYS A 81 -6.00 -7.61 11.05
C LYS A 81 -7.07 -6.89 10.26
N GLN A 82 -7.77 -5.95 10.89
CA GLN A 82 -8.82 -5.16 10.23
C GLN A 82 -8.25 -4.26 9.15
N ALA A 83 -7.11 -3.60 9.41
CA ALA A 83 -6.41 -2.77 8.43
C ALA A 83 -5.97 -3.58 7.20
N LEU A 84 -5.36 -4.76 7.42
CA LEU A 84 -4.99 -5.66 6.33
C LEU A 84 -6.22 -6.17 5.57
N GLN A 85 -7.30 -6.48 6.29
CA GLN A 85 -8.54 -6.93 5.67
C GLN A 85 -9.11 -5.85 4.77
N LEU A 86 -9.29 -4.62 5.26
CA LEU A 86 -9.74 -3.47 4.47
C LEU A 86 -8.87 -3.27 3.21
N ALA A 87 -7.55 -3.27 3.35
CA ALA A 87 -6.62 -3.10 2.23
C ALA A 87 -6.68 -4.21 1.17
N ARG A 88 -7.29 -5.35 1.47
CA ARG A 88 -7.41 -6.52 0.57
C ARG A 88 -8.78 -6.68 -0.05
N LEU A 89 -9.81 -6.01 0.45
CA LEU A 89 -11.15 -6.08 -0.11
C LEU A 89 -11.20 -5.57 -1.55
N ARG A 90 -12.05 -6.19 -2.36
CA ARG A 90 -12.27 -5.84 -3.78
C ARG A 90 -13.76 -5.82 -4.08
N PRO A 91 -14.55 -4.96 -3.42
CA PRO A 91 -16.00 -5.01 -3.55
C PRO A 91 -16.48 -4.71 -4.98
N TYR A 92 -15.88 -3.76 -5.65
CA TYR A 92 -16.28 -3.30 -6.98
C TYR A 92 -15.14 -3.29 -8.01
N GLY A 93 -13.94 -3.76 -7.64
CA GLY A 93 -12.84 -3.86 -8.56
C GLY A 93 -11.47 -3.44 -8.01
N VAL A 94 -10.54 -3.21 -8.93
CA VAL A 94 -9.13 -2.91 -8.61
C VAL A 94 -8.99 -1.50 -8.03
N PHE A 95 -9.77 -0.55 -8.54
CA PHE A 95 -9.69 0.87 -8.17
C PHE A 95 -10.18 1.13 -6.75
N ASP A 96 -11.27 0.50 -6.34
CA ASP A 96 -11.77 0.64 -4.96
C ASP A 96 -10.79 0.07 -3.95
N ARG A 97 -10.09 -1.01 -4.32
CA ARG A 97 -8.99 -1.53 -3.50
C ARG A 97 -7.85 -0.52 -3.36
N ALA A 98 -7.49 0.19 -4.44
CA ALA A 98 -6.44 1.21 -4.38
C ALA A 98 -6.84 2.36 -3.45
N LYS A 99 -8.09 2.82 -3.51
CA LYS A 99 -8.63 3.83 -2.59
C LYS A 99 -8.58 3.35 -1.14
N ALA A 100 -9.05 2.13 -0.85
CA ALA A 100 -8.99 1.56 0.50
C ALA A 100 -7.54 1.39 1.01
N GLN A 101 -6.61 1.01 0.14
CA GLN A 101 -5.18 0.94 0.48
C GLN A 101 -4.63 2.32 0.83
N ASN A 102 -5.01 3.36 0.08
CA ASN A 102 -4.59 4.73 0.36
C ASN A 102 -5.09 5.21 1.73
N GLU A 103 -6.34 4.92 2.09
CA GLU A 103 -6.88 5.26 3.43
C GLU A 103 -6.09 4.55 4.54
N VAL A 104 -5.77 3.27 4.36
CA VAL A 104 -4.94 2.52 5.31
C VAL A 104 -3.53 3.09 5.40
N LEU A 105 -2.91 3.46 4.28
CA LEU A 105 -1.58 4.07 4.26
C LEU A 105 -1.57 5.46 4.89
N CYS A 106 -2.59 6.30 4.62
CA CYS A 106 -2.77 7.59 5.29
C CYS A 106 -2.92 7.41 6.81
N GLY A 107 -3.75 6.48 7.24
CA GLY A 107 -3.93 6.19 8.67
C GLY A 107 -2.63 5.74 9.34
N LEU A 108 -1.86 4.88 8.67
CA LEU A 108 -0.57 4.43 9.17
C LEU A 108 0.45 5.58 9.22
N TYR A 109 0.53 6.37 8.16
CA TYR A 109 1.38 7.57 8.12
C TYR A 109 1.07 8.52 9.28
N ASN A 110 -0.19 8.90 9.45
CA ASN A 110 -0.61 9.81 10.53
C ASN A 110 -0.25 9.26 11.92
N LYS A 111 -0.35 7.95 12.10
CA LYS A 111 0.01 7.31 13.36
C LYS A 111 1.53 7.30 13.59
N LEU A 112 2.31 6.95 12.58
CA LEU A 112 3.76 6.90 12.67
C LEU A 112 4.40 8.29 12.85
N THR A 113 3.81 9.34 12.29
CA THR A 113 4.30 10.71 12.43
C THR A 113 3.77 11.42 13.69
N ALA A 114 2.89 10.76 14.45
CA ALA A 114 2.42 11.33 15.71
C ALA A 114 3.58 11.48 16.72
N PRO A 115 3.66 12.61 17.46
CA PRO A 115 4.73 12.85 18.43
C PRO A 115 4.91 11.74 19.48
N SER A 116 3.83 11.02 19.79
CA SER A 116 3.83 9.91 20.74
C SER A 116 4.47 8.62 20.22
N VAL A 117 4.67 8.49 18.91
CA VAL A 117 5.14 7.25 18.26
C VAL A 117 6.47 7.45 17.55
N VAL A 118 6.70 8.65 17.01
CA VAL A 118 7.83 8.91 16.12
C VAL A 118 9.20 8.58 16.75
N GLY A 119 9.35 8.77 18.05
CA GLY A 119 10.58 8.44 18.78
C GLY A 119 10.83 6.93 18.87
N ASP A 120 9.79 6.12 18.79
CA ASP A 120 9.85 4.66 18.92
C ASP A 120 9.98 3.93 17.58
N ILE A 121 9.88 4.64 16.44
CA ILE A 121 9.93 4.03 15.10
C ILE A 121 11.19 3.18 14.89
N PRO A 122 12.40 3.62 15.24
CA PRO A 122 13.59 2.78 15.09
C PRO A 122 13.48 1.47 15.90
N GLY A 123 12.93 1.55 17.12
CA GLY A 123 12.69 0.38 17.98
C GLY A 123 11.63 -0.55 17.40
N ILE A 124 10.55 -0.01 16.83
CA ILE A 124 9.51 -0.78 16.15
C ILE A 124 10.11 -1.52 14.95
N ILE A 125 10.87 -0.84 14.10
CA ILE A 125 11.47 -1.46 12.91
C ILE A 125 12.48 -2.53 13.31
N SER A 126 13.36 -2.28 14.28
CA SER A 126 14.34 -3.27 14.76
C SER A 126 13.68 -4.51 15.36
N SER A 127 12.50 -4.36 15.98
CA SER A 127 11.74 -5.50 16.51
C SER A 127 11.22 -6.46 15.42
N PHE A 128 11.26 -6.03 14.16
CA PHE A 128 10.78 -6.79 12.99
C PHE A 128 11.89 -7.01 11.94
N GLU A 129 13.17 -6.82 12.32
CA GLU A 129 14.32 -6.83 11.40
C GLU A 129 14.35 -8.07 10.50
N ASP A 130 14.05 -9.25 11.03
CA ASP A 130 13.97 -10.50 10.25
C ASP A 130 12.78 -10.57 9.27
N ASN A 131 11.84 -9.64 9.35
CA ASN A 131 10.58 -9.67 8.58
C ASN A 131 10.36 -8.40 7.75
N VAL A 132 11.27 -7.43 7.83
CA VAL A 132 11.30 -6.20 7.04
C VAL A 132 12.55 -6.22 6.19
N GLN A 133 12.39 -6.13 4.88
CA GLN A 133 13.51 -5.99 3.96
C GLN A 133 13.61 -4.53 3.54
N THR A 134 14.79 -3.93 3.72
CA THR A 134 15.05 -2.56 3.32
C THR A 134 16.53 -2.36 3.04
N ASP A 135 16.85 -1.44 2.16
CA ASP A 135 18.21 -0.94 1.93
C ASP A 135 18.54 0.31 2.76
N LEU A 136 17.56 0.79 3.56
CA LEU A 136 17.75 1.92 4.46
C LEU A 136 18.52 1.50 5.72
N SER A 137 19.56 2.24 6.06
CA SER A 137 20.23 2.11 7.35
C SER A 137 19.37 2.63 8.50
N PRO A 138 19.60 2.20 9.75
CA PRO A 138 18.90 2.74 10.92
C PRO A 138 19.01 4.25 11.06
N ALA A 139 20.13 4.85 10.66
CA ALA A 139 20.30 6.30 10.65
C ALA A 139 19.37 7.00 9.64
N GLN A 140 19.25 6.46 8.43
CA GLN A 140 18.32 6.97 7.41
C GLN A 140 16.87 6.82 7.84
N LEU A 141 16.51 5.70 8.47
CA LEU A 141 15.16 5.50 9.03
C LEU A 141 14.84 6.56 10.10
N SER A 142 15.80 6.86 10.99
CA SER A 142 15.64 7.94 11.99
C SER A 142 15.50 9.31 11.33
N GLN A 143 16.26 9.61 10.29
CA GLN A 143 16.14 10.85 9.54
C GLN A 143 14.80 10.98 8.84
N LEU A 144 14.31 9.91 8.19
CA LEU A 144 12.99 9.88 7.56
C LEU A 144 11.86 10.04 8.58
N SER A 145 11.99 9.45 9.77
CA SER A 145 11.03 9.62 10.86
C SER A 145 10.98 11.08 11.31
N CYS A 146 12.13 11.72 11.49
CA CYS A 146 12.22 13.14 11.84
C CYS A 146 11.61 14.02 10.73
N LEU A 147 11.92 13.75 9.47
CA LEU A 147 11.33 14.47 8.33
C LEU A 147 9.81 14.29 8.30
N GLY A 148 9.33 13.08 8.53
CA GLY A 148 7.89 12.76 8.56
C GLY A 148 7.11 13.63 9.56
N THR A 149 7.70 14.00 10.69
CA THR A 149 7.04 14.90 11.66
C THR A 149 6.92 16.36 11.19
N GLN A 150 7.74 16.76 10.24
CA GLN A 150 7.75 18.12 9.70
C GLN A 150 6.81 18.27 8.51
N LEU A 151 6.44 17.18 7.85
CA LEU A 151 5.50 17.15 6.74
C LEU A 151 4.07 17.28 7.27
N LYS A 152 3.29 18.15 6.66
CA LYS A 152 1.85 18.22 6.90
C LYS A 152 1.15 17.21 6.00
N GLY A 153 -0.01 16.72 6.40
CA GLY A 153 -0.81 15.83 5.56
C GLY A 153 -1.12 16.41 4.17
N SER A 154 -1.17 17.74 4.03
CA SER A 154 -1.31 18.45 2.76
C SER A 154 -0.09 18.31 1.82
N ASP A 155 1.09 17.99 2.37
CA ASP A 155 2.33 17.87 1.60
C ASP A 155 2.49 16.49 0.98
N ILE A 156 1.62 15.55 1.37
CA ILE A 156 1.60 14.18 0.87
C ILE A 156 0.44 14.03 -0.09
N ARG A 157 0.75 13.62 -1.31
CA ARG A 157 -0.24 13.31 -2.33
C ARG A 157 -0.21 11.82 -2.62
N LEU A 158 -1.32 11.13 -2.34
CA LEU A 158 -1.54 9.79 -2.85
C LEU A 158 -2.21 9.92 -4.21
N LEU A 159 -1.48 9.55 -5.24
CA LEU A 159 -1.98 9.61 -6.61
C LEU A 159 -2.99 8.49 -6.84
N ASN A 160 -4.21 8.89 -7.15
CA ASN A 160 -5.23 8.01 -7.69
C ASN A 160 -5.39 8.38 -9.17
N TRP A 161 -5.20 7.40 -10.03
CA TRP A 161 -5.43 7.57 -11.46
C TRP A 161 -6.93 7.70 -11.74
N ASP A 162 -7.28 8.54 -12.68
CA ASP A 162 -8.64 8.57 -13.21
C ASP A 162 -8.95 7.21 -13.87
N GLU A 163 -10.08 6.60 -13.47
CA GLU A 163 -10.49 5.31 -14.01
C GLU A 163 -10.69 5.35 -15.53
N GLY A 164 -11.03 6.52 -16.08
CA GLY A 164 -11.22 6.73 -17.51
C GLY A 164 -9.97 6.55 -18.39
N ILE A 165 -8.76 6.52 -17.79
CA ILE A 165 -7.53 6.25 -18.53
C ILE A 165 -7.23 4.76 -18.71
N PHE A 166 -8.01 3.88 -18.07
CA PHE A 166 -7.83 2.43 -18.12
C PHE A 166 -8.88 1.80 -19.02
N ASN A 167 -8.43 1.18 -20.12
CA ASN A 167 -9.31 0.44 -21.02
C ASN A 167 -9.17 -1.05 -20.74
N GLY A 168 -10.24 -1.66 -20.21
CA GLY A 168 -10.27 -3.11 -20.02
C GLY A 168 -10.35 -3.83 -21.36
N THR A 169 -9.37 -4.65 -21.70
CA THR A 169 -9.36 -5.44 -22.92
C THR A 169 -8.84 -6.86 -22.67
N ARG A 170 -8.95 -7.70 -23.66
CA ARG A 170 -8.41 -9.07 -23.63
C ARG A 170 -7.43 -9.23 -24.77
N VAL A 171 -6.30 -9.86 -24.46
CA VAL A 171 -5.23 -10.14 -25.41
C VAL A 171 -4.88 -11.61 -25.36
N ASP A 172 -4.35 -12.13 -26.45
CA ASP A 172 -3.79 -13.47 -26.51
C ASP A 172 -2.29 -13.37 -26.19
N ASP A 173 -1.95 -13.68 -24.93
CA ASP A 173 -0.57 -13.66 -24.47
C ASP A 173 0.11 -15.00 -24.77
N PRO A 174 1.30 -15.01 -25.37
CA PRO A 174 1.98 -16.23 -25.81
C PRO A 174 2.37 -17.17 -24.65
N ILE A 175 2.41 -16.68 -23.40
CA ILE A 175 2.82 -17.44 -22.22
C ILE A 175 1.61 -17.90 -21.41
N ILE A 176 0.66 -16.99 -21.15
CA ILE A 176 -0.49 -17.24 -20.26
C ILE A 176 -1.82 -17.40 -21.02
N GLY A 177 -1.81 -17.29 -22.36
CA GLY A 177 -2.99 -17.45 -23.20
C GLY A 177 -3.92 -16.24 -23.16
N TYR A 178 -5.18 -16.44 -23.52
CA TYR A 178 -6.19 -15.39 -23.61
C TYR A 178 -6.51 -14.81 -22.23
N THR A 179 -6.00 -13.62 -21.98
CA THR A 179 -6.07 -12.99 -20.64
C THR A 179 -6.63 -11.58 -20.70
N PHE A 180 -7.16 -11.12 -19.56
CA PHE A 180 -7.62 -9.75 -19.38
C PHE A 180 -6.45 -8.84 -18.98
N ILE A 181 -6.34 -7.71 -19.65
CA ILE A 181 -5.40 -6.64 -19.29
C ILE A 181 -6.12 -5.29 -19.18
N TRP A 182 -5.52 -4.39 -18.44
CA TRP A 182 -5.80 -2.96 -18.54
C TRP A 182 -4.84 -2.35 -19.55
N ASP A 183 -5.38 -1.90 -20.68
CA ASP A 183 -4.63 -1.11 -21.65
C ASP A 183 -4.61 0.34 -21.19
N VAL A 184 -3.42 0.92 -21.09
CA VAL A 184 -3.22 2.25 -20.53
C VAL A 184 -2.24 3.06 -21.38
N ASP A 185 -2.48 4.36 -21.47
CA ASP A 185 -1.51 5.29 -22.04
C ASP A 185 -0.44 5.66 -21.00
N PHE A 186 0.71 4.98 -21.06
CA PHE A 186 1.83 5.24 -20.16
C PHE A 186 2.43 6.65 -20.32
N ASN A 187 2.28 7.31 -21.47
CA ASN A 187 2.74 8.69 -21.61
C ASN A 187 1.85 9.64 -20.82
N LEU A 188 0.54 9.40 -20.85
CA LEU A 188 -0.39 10.14 -20.00
C LEU A 188 -0.07 9.90 -18.52
N MET A 189 0.17 8.67 -18.12
CA MET A 189 0.51 8.35 -16.72
C MET A 189 1.81 9.02 -16.27
N ARG A 190 2.84 9.10 -17.11
CA ARG A 190 4.09 9.80 -16.80
C ARG A 190 3.93 11.29 -16.55
N ASN A 191 2.94 11.93 -17.13
CA ASN A 191 2.66 13.34 -16.91
C ASN A 191 2.06 13.62 -15.52
N TYR A 192 1.63 12.59 -14.78
CA TYR A 192 1.12 12.72 -13.42
C TYR A 192 2.21 12.52 -12.34
N VAL A 193 3.33 11.92 -12.69
CA VAL A 193 4.47 11.68 -11.79
C VAL A 193 5.49 12.81 -11.92
#